data_70649ee0209e48d99c211ae0dcaafc6c
#
_entry.id   70649ee0209e48d99c211ae0dcaafc6c
#
_cell.length_a   1.000
_cell.length_b   1.000
_cell.length_c   1.000
_cell.angle_alpha   90.00
_cell.angle_beta   90.00
_cell.angle_gamma   90.00
#
_symmetry.space_group_name_H-M   'P 1'
#
loop_
_entity.id
_entity.type
_entity.pdbx_description
1 polymer ?
#
loop_
_entity_poly.entity_id
_entity_poly.type
_entity_poly.pdbx_seq_one_letter_code
_entity_poly.pdbx_strand_id
1 'polypeptide(L)'
;SEVVYLGNLLRYNQFLNVSAIMPDMTQTTFLKNYMLLFGLIPIVNEATNTVKLVKFDSIISNLSKAYDWSDKIDYSEQHEVKFMLNDYAQNNYFKWKEDGDEPVPVDATGIIEINNRNLELEKDIVEMDFAATNANFRLNNLGTGDRIMPQIGIYKQSELSNKKVPRLLQLTKKTAAEWGLSFLGMQYDDSTSGVGVADNIPVCHFIDIAESFNLGFGNNIIENYYGSIAAIIGKLKVVRELVRLNAADLSDIDFTRPVWIQKHESYFYISSI
;
A
#
# COMPACT_ATOMS: atom_id res chain seq x y z
N SER A 1 16.87 35.31 -15.99
CA SER A 1 15.70 34.61 -15.45
C SER A 1 15.11 33.78 -16.56
N GLU A 2 15.55 32.54 -16.62
CA GLU A 2 14.96 31.52 -17.48
C GLU A 2 13.64 31.13 -16.85
N VAL A 3 12.56 31.52 -17.42
CA VAL A 3 11.25 30.96 -17.14
C VAL A 3 11.28 29.59 -17.81
N VAL A 4 11.59 28.56 -17.07
CA VAL A 4 11.35 27.20 -17.53
C VAL A 4 9.84 27.05 -17.64
N TYR A 5 9.36 27.28 -18.84
CA TYR A 5 8.02 26.83 -19.17
C TYR A 5 8.03 25.31 -18.92
N LEU A 6 7.33 24.87 -17.90
CA LEU A 6 6.80 23.51 -17.86
C LEU A 6 5.89 23.40 -19.09
N GLY A 7 6.51 23.17 -20.22
CA GLY A 7 5.92 23.24 -21.55
C GLY A 7 4.84 22.20 -21.82
N ASN A 8 4.38 21.52 -20.79
CA ASN A 8 3.29 20.56 -20.85
C ASN A 8 2.41 20.67 -19.60
N LEU A 9 1.90 21.84 -19.32
CA LEU A 9 0.70 21.94 -18.52
C LEU A 9 -0.35 21.06 -19.20
N LEU A 10 -0.72 19.96 -18.55
CA LEU A 10 -1.82 19.13 -18.99
C LEU A 10 -3.06 20.01 -19.15
N ARG A 11 -3.38 20.33 -20.39
CA ARG A 11 -4.65 20.97 -20.69
C ARG A 11 -5.70 19.87 -20.72
N TYR A 12 -6.90 20.20 -20.35
CA TYR A 12 -8.05 19.32 -20.50
C TYR A 12 -8.07 18.69 -21.91
N ASN A 13 -8.34 17.41 -21.97
CA ASN A 13 -8.31 16.59 -23.21
C ASN A 13 -6.94 16.39 -23.89
N GLN A 14 -5.83 16.62 -23.21
CA GLN A 14 -4.52 16.25 -23.74
C GLN A 14 -4.05 14.89 -23.22
N PHE A 15 -3.30 14.20 -24.06
CA PHE A 15 -2.68 12.94 -23.67
C PHE A 15 -1.50 13.19 -22.74
N LEU A 16 -1.52 12.49 -21.59
CA LEU A 16 -0.40 12.45 -20.67
C LEU A 16 0.61 11.41 -21.14
N ASN A 17 1.85 11.84 -21.36
CA ASN A 17 2.95 10.89 -21.54
C ASN A 17 3.34 10.31 -20.18
N VAL A 18 2.79 9.15 -19.84
CA VAL A 18 3.01 8.48 -18.55
C VAL A 18 4.49 8.22 -18.32
N SER A 19 5.27 7.88 -19.34
CA SER A 19 6.70 7.61 -19.18
C SER A 19 7.50 8.85 -18.78
N ALA A 20 7.02 10.06 -19.12
CA ALA A 20 7.70 11.31 -18.75
C ALA A 20 7.46 11.74 -17.28
N ILE A 21 6.43 11.17 -16.63
CA ILE A 21 6.06 11.50 -15.26
C ILE A 21 6.36 10.35 -14.29
N MET A 22 6.67 9.16 -14.80
CA MET A 22 7.05 8.04 -13.94
C MET A 22 8.35 8.37 -13.19
N PRO A 23 8.42 8.01 -11.90
CA PRO A 23 9.64 8.20 -11.15
C PRO A 23 10.77 7.33 -11.71
N ASP A 24 12.02 7.79 -11.52
CA ASP A 24 13.20 7.01 -11.86
C ASP A 24 13.39 5.86 -10.85
N MET A 25 12.66 4.79 -11.04
CA MET A 25 12.73 3.57 -10.24
C MET A 25 12.57 2.33 -11.10
N THR A 26 13.11 1.20 -10.62
CA THR A 26 12.94 -0.08 -11.32
C THR A 26 11.51 -0.57 -11.23
N GLN A 27 11.08 -1.35 -12.24
CA GLN A 27 9.75 -1.98 -12.21
C GLN A 27 9.58 -2.90 -10.99
N THR A 28 10.65 -3.59 -10.59
CA THR A 28 10.66 -4.44 -9.39
C THR A 28 10.39 -3.63 -8.13
N THR A 29 11.05 -2.49 -7.98
CA THR A 29 10.82 -1.57 -6.84
C THR A 29 9.39 -1.06 -6.83
N PHE A 30 8.88 -0.64 -7.99
CA PHE A 30 7.49 -0.19 -8.11
C PHE A 30 6.51 -1.29 -7.69
N LEU A 31 6.68 -2.52 -8.21
CA LEU A 31 5.83 -3.65 -7.88
C LEU A 31 5.92 -4.03 -6.39
N LYS A 32 7.12 -4.00 -5.81
CA LYS A 32 7.32 -4.22 -4.37
C LYS A 32 6.51 -3.22 -3.54
N ASN A 33 6.60 -1.92 -3.87
CA ASN A 33 5.83 -0.90 -3.16
C ASN A 33 4.32 -1.12 -3.30
N TYR A 34 3.85 -1.51 -4.50
CA TYR A 34 2.45 -1.84 -4.70
C TYR A 34 2.01 -3.03 -3.83
N MET A 35 2.82 -4.08 -3.76
CA MET A 35 2.55 -5.23 -2.90
C MET A 35 2.54 -4.84 -1.42
N LEU A 36 3.50 -4.03 -0.98
CA LEU A 36 3.57 -3.53 0.40
C LEU A 36 2.38 -2.63 0.74
N LEU A 37 1.91 -1.81 -0.21
CA LEU A 37 0.76 -0.95 0.05
C LEU A 37 -0.53 -1.74 0.32
N PHE A 38 -0.72 -2.84 -0.39
CA PHE A 38 -1.97 -3.63 -0.30
C PHE A 38 -1.81 -4.97 0.42
N GLY A 39 -0.69 -5.21 1.11
CA GLY A 39 -0.44 -6.48 1.82
C GLY A 39 -0.51 -7.70 0.92
N LEU A 40 0.00 -7.59 -0.33
CA LEU A 40 -0.10 -8.65 -1.33
C LEU A 40 1.10 -9.59 -1.27
N ILE A 41 0.83 -10.88 -1.41
CA ILE A 41 1.82 -11.95 -1.51
C ILE A 41 1.90 -12.41 -2.96
N PRO A 42 3.11 -12.43 -3.57
CA PRO A 42 3.29 -12.96 -4.91
C PRO A 42 3.32 -14.50 -4.87
N ILE A 43 2.50 -15.15 -5.67
CA ILE A 43 2.53 -16.59 -5.93
C ILE A 43 2.99 -16.79 -7.36
N VAL A 44 4.15 -17.41 -7.53
CA VAL A 44 4.76 -17.67 -8.83
C VAL A 44 4.32 -19.04 -9.33
N ASN A 45 3.85 -19.09 -10.56
CA ASN A 45 3.64 -20.33 -11.29
C ASN A 45 4.67 -20.42 -12.44
N GLU A 46 5.71 -21.21 -12.23
CA GLU A 46 6.80 -21.36 -13.20
C GLU A 46 6.35 -22.04 -14.48
N ALA A 47 5.39 -22.98 -14.41
CA ALA A 47 4.90 -23.70 -15.59
C ALA A 47 4.18 -22.79 -16.59
N THR A 48 3.54 -21.73 -16.12
CA THR A 48 2.81 -20.77 -16.95
C THR A 48 3.50 -19.40 -17.04
N ASN A 49 4.65 -19.21 -16.40
CA ASN A 49 5.34 -17.92 -16.28
C ASN A 49 4.42 -16.79 -15.80
N THR A 50 3.57 -17.08 -14.82
CA THR A 50 2.63 -16.10 -14.28
C THR A 50 2.88 -15.83 -12.80
N VAL A 51 2.65 -14.60 -12.38
CA VAL A 51 2.66 -14.19 -10.97
C VAL A 51 1.26 -13.74 -10.58
N LYS A 52 0.69 -14.42 -9.59
CA LYS A 52 -0.60 -14.06 -9.01
C LYS A 52 -0.37 -13.27 -7.73
N LEU A 53 -0.91 -12.06 -7.62
CA LEU A 53 -0.87 -11.27 -6.40
C LEU A 53 -2.11 -11.60 -5.56
N VAL A 54 -1.92 -12.02 -4.33
CA VAL A 54 -2.98 -12.52 -3.45
C VAL A 54 -2.95 -11.78 -2.13
N LYS A 55 -4.10 -11.35 -1.63
CA LYS A 55 -4.21 -10.81 -0.27
C LYS A 55 -4.03 -11.94 0.75
N PHE A 56 -3.39 -11.66 1.87
CA PHE A 56 -3.24 -12.63 2.94
C PHE A 56 -4.59 -13.13 3.48
N ASP A 57 -5.59 -12.27 3.55
CA ASP A 57 -6.96 -12.61 3.95
C ASP A 57 -7.59 -13.68 3.06
N SER A 58 -7.21 -13.74 1.77
CA SER A 58 -7.69 -14.79 0.85
C SER A 58 -7.16 -16.15 1.24
N ILE A 59 -5.95 -16.24 1.82
CA ILE A 59 -5.38 -17.47 2.34
C ILE A 59 -6.13 -17.90 3.60
N ILE A 60 -6.38 -16.97 4.51
CA ILE A 60 -7.15 -17.23 5.74
C ILE A 60 -8.58 -17.69 5.41
N SER A 61 -9.23 -17.08 4.42
CA SER A 61 -10.59 -17.50 4.01
C SER A 61 -10.65 -18.90 3.43
N ASN A 62 -9.52 -19.48 2.99
CA ASN A 62 -9.42 -20.84 2.49
C ASN A 62 -9.14 -21.89 3.59
N LEU A 63 -9.19 -21.55 4.88
CA LEU A 63 -8.99 -22.51 5.99
C LEU A 63 -9.90 -23.72 5.90
N SER A 64 -11.15 -23.57 5.46
CA SER A 64 -12.09 -24.68 5.27
C SER A 64 -11.71 -25.64 4.13
N LYS A 65 -10.78 -25.22 3.26
CA LYS A 65 -10.26 -26.00 2.12
C LYS A 65 -8.79 -26.39 2.34
N ALA A 66 -8.29 -26.28 3.57
CA ALA A 66 -6.92 -26.60 3.90
C ALA A 66 -6.56 -28.04 3.52
N TYR A 67 -5.32 -28.25 3.11
CA TYR A 67 -4.78 -29.59 2.96
C TYR A 67 -4.53 -30.18 4.34
N ASP A 68 -4.84 -31.44 4.53
CA ASP A 68 -4.38 -32.19 5.70
C ASP A 68 -3.13 -33.01 5.32
N TRP A 69 -1.97 -32.58 5.81
CA TRP A 69 -0.71 -33.29 5.60
C TRP A 69 -0.21 -34.00 6.86
N SER A 70 -1.06 -34.19 7.84
CA SER A 70 -0.70 -34.84 9.12
C SER A 70 -0.08 -36.22 8.92
N ASP A 71 -0.67 -37.02 8.02
CA ASP A 71 -0.18 -38.40 7.73
C ASP A 71 0.97 -38.44 6.71
N LYS A 72 1.32 -37.29 6.13
CA LYS A 72 2.36 -37.20 5.10
C LYS A 72 3.72 -36.76 5.64
N ILE A 73 3.80 -36.42 6.92
CA ILE A 73 5.06 -36.01 7.55
C ILE A 73 5.99 -37.19 7.69
N ASP A 74 7.25 -37.01 7.27
CA ASP A 74 8.31 -37.95 7.50
C ASP A 74 8.99 -37.72 8.86
N TYR A 75 8.69 -38.55 9.83
CA TYR A 75 9.23 -38.45 11.18
C TYR A 75 10.68 -38.99 11.30
N SER A 76 11.27 -39.52 10.24
CA SER A 76 12.68 -39.99 10.25
C SER A 76 13.67 -38.83 10.22
N GLU A 77 13.25 -37.69 9.76
CA GLU A 77 14.08 -36.47 9.66
C GLU A 77 13.77 -35.50 10.80
N GLN A 78 14.76 -34.68 11.15
CA GLN A 78 14.57 -33.62 12.11
C GLN A 78 13.77 -32.47 11.49
N HIS A 79 12.73 -32.03 12.19
CA HIS A 79 12.03 -30.81 11.86
C HIS A 79 12.73 -29.58 12.47
N GLU A 80 12.68 -28.48 11.78
CA GLU A 80 13.19 -27.20 12.28
C GLU A 80 12.01 -26.27 12.56
N VAL A 81 11.98 -25.71 13.78
CA VAL A 81 11.03 -24.63 14.13
C VAL A 81 11.84 -23.40 14.47
N LYS A 82 11.69 -22.35 13.67
CA LYS A 82 12.31 -21.05 13.87
C LYS A 82 11.25 -20.04 14.27
N PHE A 83 11.38 -19.46 15.45
CA PHE A 83 10.56 -18.33 15.88
C PHE A 83 11.11 -17.04 15.26
N MET A 84 10.23 -16.25 14.67
CA MET A 84 10.59 -15.01 13.95
C MET A 84 10.68 -13.80 14.89
N LEU A 85 11.24 -13.99 16.09
CA LEU A 85 11.25 -12.97 17.16
C LEU A 85 12.03 -11.69 16.79
N ASN A 86 13.00 -11.81 15.88
CA ASN A 86 13.80 -10.66 15.44
C ASN A 86 13.21 -9.92 14.25
N ASP A 87 12.11 -10.41 13.68
CA ASP A 87 11.52 -9.82 12.48
C ASP A 87 10.41 -8.81 12.80
N TYR A 88 10.00 -8.71 14.07
CA TYR A 88 9.01 -7.77 14.57
C TYR A 88 9.36 -7.31 16.00
N ALA A 89 8.69 -6.26 16.46
CA ALA A 89 8.90 -5.61 17.75
C ALA A 89 7.58 -5.42 18.51
N GLN A 90 7.61 -4.75 19.66
CA GLN A 90 6.37 -4.35 20.35
C GLN A 90 5.57 -3.36 19.51
N ASN A 91 6.25 -2.37 18.90
CA ASN A 91 5.66 -1.40 17.99
C ASN A 91 6.24 -1.61 16.59
N ASN A 92 5.42 -2.00 15.64
CA ASN A 92 5.81 -2.31 14.28
C ASN A 92 5.31 -1.21 13.35
N TYR A 93 6.22 -0.40 12.85
CA TYR A 93 5.90 0.79 12.06
C TYR A 93 5.75 0.47 10.58
N PHE A 94 4.76 1.11 9.98
CA PHE A 94 4.52 1.19 8.54
C PHE A 94 4.70 2.65 8.15
N LYS A 95 5.70 2.93 7.34
CA LYS A 95 6.14 4.29 7.04
C LYS A 95 6.18 4.57 5.54
N TRP A 96 5.93 5.81 5.21
CA TRP A 96 6.27 6.40 3.93
C TRP A 96 7.65 7.03 4.03
N LYS A 97 8.35 7.08 2.90
CA LYS A 97 9.68 7.72 2.83
C LYS A 97 9.58 9.19 3.23
N GLU A 98 10.56 9.64 3.98
CA GLU A 98 10.71 11.05 4.30
C GLU A 98 11.26 11.83 3.10
N ASP A 99 10.85 13.08 2.93
CA ASP A 99 11.30 13.97 1.87
C ASP A 99 11.79 15.30 2.46
N GLY A 100 13.03 15.28 2.94
CA GLY A 100 13.70 16.43 3.53
C GLY A 100 13.01 16.94 4.80
N ASP A 101 12.82 18.25 4.88
CA ASP A 101 12.26 18.92 6.06
C ASP A 101 10.71 18.93 6.06
N GLU A 102 10.07 18.21 5.16
CA GLU A 102 8.61 18.17 5.13
C GLU A 102 8.06 17.29 6.25
N PRO A 103 7.14 17.81 7.08
CA PRO A 103 6.50 16.98 8.09
C PRO A 103 5.67 15.90 7.40
N VAL A 104 5.85 14.66 7.85
CA VAL A 104 5.00 13.54 7.42
C VAL A 104 3.60 13.73 8.01
N PRO A 105 2.53 13.60 7.24
CA PRO A 105 1.17 13.64 7.78
C PRO A 105 0.97 12.63 8.91
N VAL A 106 0.29 13.00 9.97
CA VAL A 106 0.10 12.15 11.17
C VAL A 106 -0.43 10.77 10.83
N ASP A 107 -1.43 10.70 9.97
CA ASP A 107 -2.08 9.44 9.58
C ASP A 107 -1.34 8.67 8.48
N ALA A 108 -0.23 9.22 7.95
CA ALA A 108 0.59 8.53 6.97
C ALA A 108 1.31 7.34 7.58
N THR A 109 1.74 7.44 8.83
CA THR A 109 2.41 6.36 9.57
C THR A 109 1.37 5.50 10.29
N GLY A 110 1.54 4.19 10.23
CA GLY A 110 0.72 3.24 10.96
C GLY A 110 1.55 2.36 11.88
N ILE A 111 0.91 1.78 12.87
CA ILE A 111 1.56 0.94 13.88
C ILE A 111 0.72 -0.33 14.10
N ILE A 112 1.40 -1.48 14.13
CA ILE A 112 0.83 -2.72 14.66
C ILE A 112 1.52 -3.01 15.99
N GLU A 113 0.74 -3.00 17.07
CA GLU A 113 1.23 -3.23 18.42
C GLU A 113 1.15 -4.72 18.79
N ILE A 114 2.20 -5.23 19.45
CA ILE A 114 2.27 -6.58 19.99
C ILE A 114 2.54 -6.50 21.49
N ASN A 115 1.63 -7.01 22.28
CA ASN A 115 1.79 -7.05 23.73
C ASN A 115 2.73 -8.20 24.17
N ASN A 116 4.02 -8.04 23.87
CA ASN A 116 5.07 -8.97 24.31
C ASN A 116 6.32 -8.20 24.74
N ARG A 117 6.53 -8.10 26.04
CA ARG A 117 7.65 -7.35 26.65
C ARG A 117 9.04 -7.94 26.39
N ASN A 118 9.12 -9.15 25.83
CA ASN A 118 10.41 -9.79 25.48
C ASN A 118 10.91 -9.36 24.11
N LEU A 119 10.11 -8.63 23.35
CA LEU A 119 10.49 -8.10 22.04
C LEU A 119 11.19 -6.74 22.20
N GLU A 120 11.96 -6.36 21.18
CA GLU A 120 12.46 -5.00 21.03
C GLU A 120 11.31 -3.99 21.08
N LEU A 121 11.63 -2.75 21.46
CA LEU A 121 10.58 -1.75 21.66
C LEU A 121 9.89 -1.37 20.35
N GLU A 122 10.66 -1.17 19.30
CA GLU A 122 10.14 -0.68 18.01
C GLU A 122 10.94 -1.18 16.83
N LYS A 123 10.28 -1.31 15.69
CA LYS A 123 10.87 -1.70 14.42
C LYS A 123 10.08 -1.17 13.24
N ASP A 124 10.78 -0.72 12.21
CA ASP A 124 10.20 -0.40 10.92
C ASP A 124 10.08 -1.69 10.11
N ILE A 125 8.84 -2.16 9.86
CA ILE A 125 8.59 -3.38 9.11
C ILE A 125 8.18 -3.13 7.66
N VAL A 126 7.60 -1.95 7.40
CA VAL A 126 7.30 -1.48 6.05
C VAL A 126 7.80 -0.05 5.90
N GLU A 127 8.69 0.14 4.92
CA GLU A 127 9.12 1.45 4.45
C GLU A 127 8.89 1.53 2.95
N MET A 128 8.08 2.51 2.54
CA MET A 128 7.77 2.76 1.14
C MET A 128 8.87 3.57 0.49
N ASP A 129 9.14 3.32 -0.79
CA ASP A 129 10.05 4.18 -1.57
C ASP A 129 9.39 5.47 -2.07
N PHE A 130 8.09 5.62 -1.86
CA PHE A 130 7.30 6.82 -2.13
C PHE A 130 7.17 7.67 -0.88
N ALA A 131 7.20 8.99 -1.04
CA ALA A 131 6.97 9.91 0.06
C ALA A 131 5.47 10.18 0.28
N ALA A 132 5.11 10.37 1.54
CA ALA A 132 3.81 10.92 1.91
C ALA A 132 3.66 12.35 1.37
N THR A 133 2.45 12.73 1.01
CA THR A 133 2.17 14.07 0.51
C THR A 133 1.35 14.85 1.51
N ASN A 134 1.90 15.97 1.96
CA ASN A 134 1.19 16.84 2.86
C ASN A 134 0.08 17.60 2.11
N ALA A 135 -1.05 17.78 2.77
CA ALA A 135 -2.24 18.39 2.18
C ALA A 135 -2.52 19.74 2.81
N ASN A 136 -1.61 20.72 2.62
CA ASN A 136 -1.71 22.02 3.25
C ASN A 136 -1.59 23.16 2.23
N PHE A 137 -2.58 23.31 1.39
CA PHE A 137 -2.69 24.55 0.65
C PHE A 137 -3.89 25.35 1.16
N ARG A 138 -3.61 26.51 1.79
CA ARG A 138 -4.63 27.45 2.24
C ARG A 138 -4.79 28.55 1.20
N LEU A 139 -5.90 28.62 0.53
CA LEU A 139 -6.34 29.78 -0.23
C LEU A 139 -7.01 30.78 0.74
N ASN A 140 -6.21 31.37 1.65
CA ASN A 140 -6.73 32.24 2.71
C ASN A 140 -7.30 33.61 2.24
N ASN A 141 -7.09 34.01 0.98
CA ASN A 141 -7.42 35.35 0.56
C ASN A 141 -8.91 35.57 0.20
N LEU A 142 -9.73 34.53 0.27
CA LEU A 142 -11.13 34.63 -0.17
C LEU A 142 -12.15 34.21 0.90
N GLY A 143 -11.74 34.00 2.14
CA GLY A 143 -12.66 33.82 3.28
C GLY A 143 -13.49 32.52 3.29
N THR A 144 -13.17 31.52 2.49
CA THR A 144 -14.01 30.35 2.27
C THR A 144 -13.31 29.03 2.61
N GLY A 145 -12.80 28.91 3.81
CA GLY A 145 -12.32 27.62 4.32
C GLY A 145 -11.01 27.12 3.72
N ASP A 146 -10.38 26.21 4.44
CA ASP A 146 -9.15 25.55 4.03
C ASP A 146 -9.46 24.51 2.95
N ARG A 147 -8.72 24.54 1.86
CA ARG A 147 -8.78 23.51 0.82
C ARG A 147 -7.59 22.59 0.93
N ILE A 148 -7.87 21.33 0.83
CA ILE A 148 -6.86 20.28 0.91
C ILE A 148 -6.35 20.02 -0.51
N MET A 149 -5.13 20.47 -0.80
CA MET A 149 -4.44 20.18 -2.07
C MET A 149 -3.10 19.50 -1.77
N PRO A 150 -2.73 18.47 -2.54
CA PRO A 150 -1.44 17.82 -2.36
C PRO A 150 -0.31 18.78 -2.72
N GLN A 151 0.68 18.87 -1.85
CA GLN A 151 1.85 19.71 -2.07
C GLN A 151 2.95 18.91 -2.80
N ILE A 152 3.18 19.22 -4.06
CA ILE A 152 4.16 18.53 -4.90
C ILE A 152 5.40 19.37 -5.23
N GLY A 153 5.44 20.63 -4.81
CA GLY A 153 6.57 21.53 -5.00
C GLY A 153 6.64 22.58 -3.90
N ILE A 154 7.83 23.10 -3.66
CA ILE A 154 8.08 24.19 -2.71
C ILE A 154 8.68 25.35 -3.46
N TYR A 155 8.10 26.52 -3.27
CA TYR A 155 8.65 27.78 -3.77
C TYR A 155 9.51 28.41 -2.66
N LYS A 156 10.84 28.41 -2.84
CA LYS A 156 11.78 29.04 -1.90
C LYS A 156 12.54 30.12 -2.63
N GLN A 157 12.56 31.34 -2.09
CA GLN A 157 13.39 32.45 -2.57
C GLN A 157 13.33 32.68 -4.08
N SER A 158 12.14 32.68 -4.66
CA SER A 158 11.91 32.82 -6.10
C SER A 158 12.35 31.63 -6.97
N GLU A 159 12.69 30.50 -6.38
CA GLU A 159 12.96 29.26 -7.09
C GLU A 159 11.91 28.19 -6.78
N LEU A 160 11.43 27.53 -7.83
CA LEU A 160 10.58 26.36 -7.70
C LEU A 160 11.45 25.13 -7.48
N SER A 161 11.40 24.57 -6.28
CA SER A 161 12.03 23.30 -5.97
C SER A 161 11.03 22.17 -6.18
N ASN A 162 11.31 21.29 -7.11
CA ASN A 162 10.52 20.08 -7.31
C ASN A 162 10.90 19.03 -6.26
N LYS A 163 9.93 18.27 -5.82
CA LYS A 163 10.17 17.13 -4.94
C LYS A 163 10.98 16.07 -5.67
N LYS A 164 12.05 15.57 -5.01
CA LYS A 164 12.93 14.55 -5.57
C LYS A 164 12.40 13.13 -5.33
N VAL A 165 11.68 12.92 -4.23
CA VAL A 165 11.13 11.61 -3.90
C VAL A 165 9.80 11.42 -4.64
N PRO A 166 9.60 10.28 -5.31
CA PRO A 166 8.33 10.00 -5.99
C PRO A 166 7.17 9.93 -4.99
N ARG A 167 5.98 10.29 -5.47
CA ARG A 167 4.78 10.36 -4.65
C ARG A 167 3.63 9.59 -5.29
N LEU A 168 2.83 8.94 -4.48
CA LEU A 168 1.57 8.34 -4.88
C LEU A 168 0.42 9.25 -4.43
N LEU A 169 -0.54 9.45 -5.32
CA LEU A 169 -1.76 10.18 -5.04
C LEU A 169 -2.94 9.35 -5.54
N GLN A 170 -4.02 9.42 -4.78
CA GLN A 170 -5.29 8.86 -5.20
C GLN A 170 -6.03 9.89 -6.05
N LEU A 171 -6.62 9.43 -7.15
CA LEU A 171 -7.49 10.23 -7.98
C LEU A 171 -8.94 9.93 -7.60
N THR A 172 -9.67 10.94 -7.21
CA THR A 172 -11.11 10.89 -6.97
C THR A 172 -11.85 11.91 -7.80
N LYS A 173 -13.16 11.86 -7.82
CA LYS A 173 -14.01 12.84 -8.48
C LYS A 173 -14.86 13.53 -7.42
N LYS A 174 -14.86 14.87 -7.44
CA LYS A 174 -15.63 15.70 -6.52
C LYS A 174 -16.47 16.70 -7.30
N THR A 175 -17.61 17.06 -6.74
CA THR A 175 -18.39 18.19 -7.24
C THR A 175 -17.65 19.51 -6.98
N ALA A 176 -17.95 20.52 -7.76
CA ALA A 176 -17.39 21.86 -7.54
C ALA A 176 -17.71 22.39 -6.13
N ALA A 177 -18.88 22.05 -5.58
CA ALA A 177 -19.29 22.44 -4.23
C ALA A 177 -18.45 21.74 -3.16
N GLU A 178 -18.26 20.42 -3.25
CA GLU A 178 -17.41 19.65 -2.32
C GLU A 178 -15.97 20.12 -2.33
N TRP A 179 -15.48 20.56 -3.48
CA TRP A 179 -14.14 21.13 -3.61
C TRP A 179 -14.09 22.64 -3.32
N GLY A 180 -15.24 23.27 -3.04
CA GLY A 180 -15.36 24.68 -2.74
C GLY A 180 -15.03 25.61 -3.92
N LEU A 181 -15.06 25.12 -5.16
CA LEU A 181 -14.80 25.90 -6.37
C LEU A 181 -15.99 26.79 -6.82
N SER A 182 -17.18 26.46 -6.37
CA SER A 182 -18.41 27.20 -6.69
C SER A 182 -18.31 28.70 -6.38
N PHE A 183 -17.44 29.08 -5.45
CA PHE A 183 -17.22 30.45 -5.05
C PHE A 183 -16.30 31.24 -5.99
N LEU A 184 -15.43 30.59 -6.74
CA LEU A 184 -14.44 31.25 -7.59
C LEU A 184 -14.98 31.62 -8.98
N GLY A 185 -16.24 31.31 -9.29
CA GLY A 185 -16.80 31.50 -10.63
C GLY A 185 -16.03 30.72 -11.72
N MET A 186 -15.15 29.81 -11.34
CA MET A 186 -14.50 28.92 -12.27
C MET A 186 -15.53 27.88 -12.71
N GLN A 187 -16.11 28.09 -13.86
CA GLN A 187 -16.89 27.09 -14.56
C GLN A 187 -15.91 26.16 -15.25
N TYR A 188 -15.90 24.94 -14.83
CA TYR A 188 -15.32 23.86 -15.60
C TYR A 188 -16.36 23.49 -16.66
N ASP A 189 -16.10 23.87 -17.89
CA ASP A 189 -16.93 23.51 -19.03
C ASP A 189 -16.55 22.11 -19.50
N ASP A 190 -17.31 21.14 -19.09
CA ASP A 190 -17.42 19.89 -19.83
C ASP A 190 -18.36 20.19 -21.00
N SER A 191 -17.81 20.31 -22.17
CA SER A 191 -18.42 20.78 -23.42
C SER A 191 -19.71 20.04 -23.88
N THR A 192 -20.31 19.23 -23.04
CA THR A 192 -21.54 18.45 -23.32
C THR A 192 -22.79 19.02 -22.65
N SER A 193 -22.67 19.92 -21.68
CA SER A 193 -23.85 20.52 -21.02
C SER A 193 -23.60 21.99 -20.71
N GLY A 194 -23.95 22.86 -21.63
CA GLY A 194 -23.83 24.31 -21.46
C GLY A 194 -24.33 24.81 -20.10
N VAL A 195 -23.45 25.51 -19.36
CA VAL A 195 -23.75 26.16 -18.07
C VAL A 195 -24.10 25.17 -16.95
N GLY A 196 -23.21 24.26 -16.64
CA GLY A 196 -23.34 23.38 -15.47
C GLY A 196 -22.24 23.67 -14.46
N VAL A 197 -22.60 23.69 -13.20
CA VAL A 197 -21.63 23.45 -12.11
C VAL A 197 -20.95 22.11 -12.44
N ALA A 198 -19.63 22.12 -12.69
CA ALA A 198 -18.95 20.91 -13.11
C ALA A 198 -19.10 19.84 -12.03
N ASP A 199 -19.91 18.86 -12.32
CA ASP A 199 -19.98 17.64 -11.56
C ASP A 199 -18.77 16.79 -11.95
N ASN A 200 -18.14 16.16 -10.94
CA ASN A 200 -17.06 15.20 -11.14
C ASN A 200 -15.70 15.78 -11.58
N ILE A 201 -15.26 16.83 -10.92
CA ILE A 201 -13.90 17.35 -11.11
C ILE A 201 -12.88 16.31 -10.58
N PRO A 202 -11.89 15.90 -11.40
CA PRO A 202 -10.83 15.02 -10.93
C PRO A 202 -9.94 15.75 -9.92
N VAL A 203 -9.78 15.19 -8.74
CA VAL A 203 -8.98 15.73 -7.64
C VAL A 203 -8.01 14.67 -7.15
N CYS A 204 -6.74 15.03 -6.96
CA CYS A 204 -5.75 14.16 -6.37
C CYS A 204 -5.60 14.46 -4.87
N HIS A 205 -5.49 13.40 -4.07
CA HIS A 205 -5.23 13.50 -2.63
C HIS A 205 -4.36 12.34 -2.15
N PHE A 206 -3.72 12.52 -1.01
CA PHE A 206 -3.01 11.48 -0.30
C PHE A 206 -3.85 10.94 0.86
N ILE A 207 -4.27 11.83 1.76
CA ILE A 207 -5.23 11.57 2.82
C ILE A 207 -6.36 12.60 2.68
N ASP A 208 -7.59 12.13 2.59
CA ASP A 208 -8.79 12.94 2.65
C ASP A 208 -9.80 12.24 3.55
N ILE A 209 -10.12 12.86 4.66
CA ILE A 209 -11.02 12.31 5.68
C ILE A 209 -12.46 12.13 5.19
N ALA A 210 -12.83 12.79 4.10
CA ALA A 210 -14.14 12.64 3.48
C ALA A 210 -14.23 11.42 2.56
N GLU A 211 -13.10 10.82 2.22
CA GLU A 211 -13.05 9.65 1.35
C GLU A 211 -12.99 8.35 2.16
N SER A 212 -13.68 7.33 1.68
CA SER A 212 -13.70 6.00 2.31
C SER A 212 -12.37 5.26 2.22
N PHE A 213 -11.53 5.63 1.25
CA PHE A 213 -10.19 5.11 1.06
C PHE A 213 -9.18 6.25 1.00
N ASN A 214 -8.06 6.11 1.70
CA ASN A 214 -6.92 7.02 1.64
C ASN A 214 -5.60 6.23 1.75
N LEU A 215 -4.49 6.89 1.49
CA LEU A 215 -3.16 6.29 1.46
C LEU A 215 -2.45 6.28 2.82
N GLY A 216 -3.11 6.70 3.88
CA GLY A 216 -2.55 6.66 5.24
C GLY A 216 -2.52 5.24 5.80
N PHE A 217 -1.36 4.81 6.32
CA PHE A 217 -1.26 3.53 7.01
C PHE A 217 -2.06 3.51 8.30
N GLY A 218 -2.06 4.62 9.06
CA GLY A 218 -2.69 4.69 10.36
C GLY A 218 -4.20 4.52 10.35
N ASN A 219 -4.87 5.10 9.37
CA ASN A 219 -6.33 5.20 9.38
C ASN A 219 -7.03 4.32 8.33
N ASN A 220 -6.30 3.68 7.44
CA ASN A 220 -6.96 2.98 6.34
C ASN A 220 -6.23 1.72 5.88
N ILE A 221 -4.95 1.83 5.52
CA ILE A 221 -4.24 0.73 4.88
C ILE A 221 -4.08 -0.47 5.81
N ILE A 222 -3.68 -0.26 7.07
CA ILE A 222 -3.49 -1.36 8.03
C ILE A 222 -4.81 -2.07 8.29
N GLU A 223 -5.87 -1.33 8.53
CA GLU A 223 -7.18 -1.90 8.84
C GLU A 223 -7.72 -2.73 7.68
N ASN A 224 -7.60 -2.23 6.44
CA ASN A 224 -8.20 -2.87 5.27
C ASN A 224 -7.34 -4.00 4.64
N TYR A 225 -6.01 -4.00 4.87
CA TYR A 225 -5.11 -4.92 4.16
C TYR A 225 -4.18 -5.72 5.06
N TYR A 226 -3.99 -5.32 6.31
CA TYR A 226 -3.07 -5.96 7.25
C TYR A 226 -3.74 -6.52 8.50
N GLY A 227 -5.07 -6.44 8.62
CA GLY A 227 -5.81 -6.88 9.79
C GLY A 227 -5.52 -8.33 10.19
N SER A 228 -5.56 -9.26 9.25
CA SER A 228 -5.24 -10.67 9.51
C SER A 228 -3.75 -10.88 9.85
N ILE A 229 -2.85 -10.13 9.22
CA ILE A 229 -1.41 -10.17 9.54
C ILE A 229 -1.19 -9.65 10.96
N ALA A 230 -1.83 -8.54 11.33
CA ALA A 230 -1.75 -7.98 12.68
C ALA A 230 -2.19 -8.96 13.76
N ALA A 231 -3.22 -9.78 13.48
CA ALA A 231 -3.71 -10.78 14.41
C ALA A 231 -2.74 -11.93 14.68
N ILE A 232 -1.84 -12.23 13.74
CA ILE A 232 -0.93 -13.38 13.83
C ILE A 232 0.54 -13.02 13.98
N ILE A 233 0.94 -11.77 13.70
CA ILE A 233 2.34 -11.34 13.63
C ILE A 233 3.12 -11.70 14.91
N GLY A 234 2.51 -11.56 16.07
CA GLY A 234 3.12 -11.92 17.36
C GLY A 234 3.30 -13.42 17.61
N LYS A 235 2.84 -14.29 16.71
CA LYS A 235 2.87 -15.76 16.81
C LYS A 235 3.59 -16.39 15.63
N LEU A 236 4.26 -15.60 14.80
CA LEU A 236 4.91 -16.10 13.59
C LEU A 236 6.05 -17.07 13.91
N LYS A 237 5.99 -18.22 13.27
CA LYS A 237 7.06 -19.21 13.26
C LYS A 237 7.20 -19.79 11.86
N VAL A 238 8.41 -20.09 11.46
CA VAL A 238 8.70 -20.88 10.27
C VAL A 238 8.94 -22.32 10.71
N VAL A 239 8.22 -23.23 10.09
CA VAL A 239 8.36 -24.66 10.33
C VAL A 239 8.86 -25.31 9.04
N ARG A 240 9.93 -26.06 9.12
CA ARG A 240 10.45 -26.88 8.04
C ARG A 240 10.21 -28.33 8.38
N GLU A 241 9.43 -29.01 7.57
CA GLU A 241 9.10 -30.43 7.71
C GLU A 241 9.38 -31.16 6.41
N LEU A 242 9.90 -32.38 6.49
CA LEU A 242 9.97 -33.26 5.33
C LEU A 242 8.60 -33.91 5.14
N VAL A 243 8.00 -33.71 3.97
CA VAL A 243 6.65 -34.20 3.66
C VAL A 243 6.73 -35.14 2.44
N ARG A 244 6.12 -36.30 2.54
CA ARG A 244 6.03 -37.30 1.45
C ARG A 244 4.83 -36.98 0.57
N LEU A 245 5.06 -36.20 -0.52
CA LEU A 245 4.06 -35.88 -1.52
C LEU A 245 4.21 -36.78 -2.75
N ASN A 246 3.10 -37.24 -3.28
CA ASN A 246 3.09 -37.97 -4.55
C ASN A 246 2.89 -36.98 -5.74
N ALA A 247 2.96 -37.48 -6.97
CA ALA A 247 2.84 -36.64 -8.16
C ALA A 247 1.47 -35.97 -8.29
N ALA A 248 0.39 -36.59 -7.81
CA ALA A 248 -0.94 -35.99 -7.79
C ALA A 248 -1.01 -34.85 -6.76
N ASP A 249 -0.44 -35.06 -5.57
CA ASP A 249 -0.35 -34.02 -4.55
C ASP A 249 0.38 -32.79 -5.09
N LEU A 250 1.51 -32.98 -5.80
CA LEU A 250 2.31 -31.89 -6.35
C LEU A 250 1.57 -31.14 -7.48
N SER A 251 0.79 -31.86 -8.29
CA SER A 251 0.00 -31.23 -9.36
C SER A 251 -1.16 -30.39 -8.84
N ASP A 252 -1.67 -30.73 -7.66
CA ASP A 252 -2.85 -30.08 -7.04
C ASP A 252 -2.48 -28.98 -6.04
N ILE A 253 -1.18 -28.71 -5.83
CA ILE A 253 -0.77 -27.69 -4.88
C ILE A 253 -1.23 -26.30 -5.29
N ASP A 254 -2.03 -25.70 -4.46
CA ASP A 254 -2.43 -24.29 -4.51
C ASP A 254 -1.89 -23.56 -3.28
N PHE A 255 -0.88 -22.69 -3.47
CA PHE A 255 -0.26 -21.92 -2.41
C PHE A 255 -1.21 -20.93 -1.72
N THR A 256 -2.42 -20.75 -2.24
CA THR A 256 -3.48 -19.98 -1.57
C THR A 256 -4.24 -20.82 -0.54
N ARG A 257 -4.01 -22.11 -0.47
CA ARG A 257 -4.65 -22.99 0.50
C ARG A 257 -3.69 -23.30 1.65
N PRO A 258 -4.11 -23.12 2.91
CA PRO A 258 -3.30 -23.50 4.07
C PRO A 258 -3.14 -25.01 4.17
N VAL A 259 -2.17 -25.40 4.98
CA VAL A 259 -1.93 -26.81 5.36
C VAL A 259 -2.19 -26.97 6.84
N TRP A 260 -2.99 -27.97 7.19
CA TRP A 260 -3.15 -28.41 8.56
C TRP A 260 -2.12 -29.50 8.89
N ILE A 261 -1.50 -29.39 10.05
CA ILE A 261 -0.54 -30.38 10.59
C ILE A 261 -0.92 -30.69 12.04
N GLN A 262 -1.44 -31.88 12.27
CA GLN A 262 -1.90 -32.31 13.59
C GLN A 262 -0.79 -32.26 14.66
N LYS A 263 0.45 -32.60 14.31
CA LYS A 263 1.62 -32.52 15.21
C LYS A 263 1.82 -31.14 15.84
N HIS A 264 1.47 -30.10 15.10
CA HIS A 264 1.59 -28.71 15.53
C HIS A 264 0.27 -28.08 15.96
N GLU A 265 -0.84 -28.81 15.82
CA GLU A 265 -2.21 -28.33 16.08
C GLU A 265 -2.48 -26.96 15.45
N SER A 266 -1.96 -26.77 14.24
CA SER A 266 -1.93 -25.44 13.60
C SER A 266 -2.06 -25.52 12.09
N TYR A 267 -2.60 -24.45 11.52
CA TYR A 267 -2.56 -24.20 10.09
C TYR A 267 -1.30 -23.43 9.71
N PHE A 268 -0.76 -23.78 8.57
CA PHE A 268 0.43 -23.15 8.01
C PHE A 268 0.17 -22.63 6.61
N TYR A 269 0.74 -21.48 6.29
CA TYR A 269 0.87 -21.01 4.93
C TYR A 269 2.10 -21.67 4.30
N ILE A 270 1.96 -22.15 3.06
CA ILE A 270 3.08 -22.74 2.31
C ILE A 270 3.91 -21.60 1.71
N SER A 271 5.15 -21.43 2.17
CA SER A 271 6.06 -20.43 1.61
C SER A 271 6.92 -20.97 0.48
N SER A 272 7.27 -22.25 0.54
CA SER A 272 8.06 -22.96 -0.48
C SER A 272 7.93 -24.46 -0.30
N ILE A 273 8.19 -25.18 -1.36
CA ILE A 273 8.27 -26.66 -1.42
C ILE A 273 9.55 -27.04 -2.13
#